data_9a70836f2401638918288c1677cf328b
#
_entry.id   9a70836f2401638918288c1677cf328b
#
_cell.length_a   1.000
_cell.length_b   1.000
_cell.length_c   1.000
_cell.angle_alpha   90.00
_cell.angle_beta   90.00
_cell.angle_gamma   90.00
#
_symmetry.space_group_name_H-M   'P 1'
#
loop_
_entity.id
_entity.type
_entity.pdbx_description
1 polymer ?
#
loop_
_entity_poly.entity_id
_entity_poly.type
_entity_poly.pdbx_seq_one_letter_code
_entity_poly.pdbx_strand_id
1 'polypeptide(L)'
;MDFALMTEPQMGGTYDQLLAAARWAEHVGLVSFARSDHYYFDREPHPDATDAFATLGGLARETTRIRLAVLVSPITFRHPAVIAKNAVTIDQMSGGRFDLGIGTGWMELEHQAFGLPFPPWRERFDRLEEALRYVEHAVGRAKGPMAGDYYSLDAEVHPRPTDLRLIVGGSGPHKTPALAGTHADEYNPFVGRPDEIAPKVERLRSAAQDAGRDPNSIAVSVMGPVLTGRDERSYRDRLVKMAAARDRDPDEFEQRWADHGIPIGPPSRVRDTIAALESVGVSKYYLQHFDLTDLSNLDEAVEALTG
;
A
#
# COMPACT_ATOMS: atom_id res chain seq x y z
N MET A 1 -7.47 -1.21 15.69
CA MET A 1 -6.76 -1.18 14.38
C MET A 1 -7.03 0.14 13.67
N ASP A 2 -6.02 0.73 13.01
CA ASP A 2 -6.21 1.88 12.13
C ASP A 2 -6.76 1.45 10.77
N PHE A 3 -7.57 2.29 10.13
CA PHE A 3 -8.07 2.06 8.78
C PHE A 3 -7.61 3.15 7.82
N ALA A 4 -7.26 2.73 6.60
CA ALA A 4 -6.79 3.59 5.52
C ALA A 4 -7.48 3.21 4.21
N LEU A 5 -7.54 4.11 3.25
CA LEU A 5 -8.04 3.83 1.91
C LEU A 5 -6.87 3.49 0.97
N MET A 6 -7.00 2.43 0.19
CA MET A 6 -6.10 2.09 -0.92
C MET A 6 -6.87 2.11 -2.23
N THR A 7 -6.37 2.84 -3.21
CA THR A 7 -6.99 2.98 -4.52
C THR A 7 -6.10 2.42 -5.63
N GLU A 8 -6.76 1.92 -6.69
CA GLU A 8 -6.13 1.28 -7.86
C GLU A 8 -6.46 2.07 -9.15
N PRO A 9 -5.84 3.26 -9.34
CA PRO A 9 -6.24 4.17 -10.44
C PRO A 9 -6.00 3.62 -11.83
N GLN A 10 -5.14 2.62 -12.01
CA GLN A 10 -4.96 1.93 -13.29
C GLN A 10 -6.20 1.16 -13.75
N MET A 11 -7.16 0.95 -12.85
CA MET A 11 -8.48 0.39 -13.18
C MET A 11 -9.46 1.43 -13.73
N GLY A 12 -9.04 2.69 -13.80
CA GLY A 12 -9.79 3.87 -14.23
C GLY A 12 -9.93 4.87 -13.08
N GLY A 13 -9.22 6.01 -13.17
CA GLY A 13 -9.30 7.04 -12.14
C GLY A 13 -8.70 8.36 -12.60
N THR A 14 -9.53 9.40 -12.71
CA THR A 14 -9.09 10.77 -12.95
C THR A 14 -8.55 11.41 -11.67
N TYR A 15 -7.83 12.53 -11.81
CA TYR A 15 -7.36 13.29 -10.66
C TYR A 15 -8.53 13.73 -9.74
N ASP A 16 -9.63 14.21 -10.34
CA ASP A 16 -10.78 14.69 -9.56
C ASP A 16 -11.45 13.56 -8.74
N GLN A 17 -11.53 12.35 -9.29
CA GLN A 17 -12.04 11.19 -8.57
C GLN A 17 -11.10 10.78 -7.42
N LEU A 18 -9.79 10.82 -7.63
CA LEU A 18 -8.81 10.55 -6.57
C LEU A 18 -8.85 11.63 -5.48
N LEU A 19 -9.03 12.90 -5.85
CA LEU A 19 -9.22 13.99 -4.89
C LEU A 19 -10.52 13.81 -4.09
N ALA A 20 -11.62 13.46 -4.76
CA ALA A 20 -12.89 13.17 -4.07
C ALA A 20 -12.73 12.02 -3.06
N ALA A 21 -12.06 10.93 -3.47
CA ALA A 21 -11.79 9.78 -2.59
C ALA A 21 -10.88 10.14 -1.40
N ALA A 22 -9.84 10.95 -1.63
CA ALA A 22 -8.94 11.39 -0.56
C ALA A 22 -9.66 12.31 0.45
N ARG A 23 -10.50 13.23 -0.02
CA ARG A 23 -11.32 14.10 0.83
C ARG A 23 -12.40 13.32 1.59
N TRP A 24 -13.01 12.33 0.93
CA TRP A 24 -13.93 11.42 1.60
C TRP A 24 -13.22 10.66 2.73
N ALA A 25 -12.06 10.06 2.46
CA ALA A 25 -11.26 9.34 3.45
C ALA A 25 -10.87 10.23 4.64
N GLU A 26 -10.49 11.48 4.37
CA GLU A 26 -10.19 12.49 5.40
C GLU A 26 -11.44 12.87 6.22
N HIS A 27 -12.62 12.95 5.58
CA HIS A 27 -13.88 13.29 6.22
C HIS A 27 -14.35 12.19 7.17
N VAL A 28 -14.30 10.93 6.76
CA VAL A 28 -14.73 9.78 7.56
C VAL A 28 -13.71 9.35 8.62
N GLY A 29 -12.56 10.04 8.69
CA GLY A 29 -11.55 9.84 9.73
C GLY A 29 -10.56 8.71 9.47
N LEU A 30 -10.39 8.25 8.23
CA LEU A 30 -9.32 7.32 7.89
C LEU A 30 -7.94 7.97 8.10
N VAL A 31 -6.96 7.17 8.52
CA VAL A 31 -5.63 7.71 8.88
C VAL A 31 -4.75 7.98 7.66
N SER A 32 -4.99 7.31 6.53
CA SER A 32 -4.21 7.47 5.32
C SER A 32 -5.04 7.22 4.05
N PHE A 33 -4.68 7.93 2.99
CA PHE A 33 -5.08 7.66 1.61
C PHE A 33 -3.86 7.17 0.84
N ALA A 34 -3.96 6.01 0.24
CA ALA A 34 -2.92 5.40 -0.56
C ALA A 34 -3.38 5.14 -1.99
N ARG A 35 -2.43 5.15 -2.92
CA ARG A 35 -2.66 4.68 -4.29
C ARG A 35 -1.51 3.81 -4.76
N SER A 36 -1.82 2.86 -5.68
CA SER A 36 -0.82 2.08 -6.40
C SER A 36 -0.03 2.96 -7.38
N ASP A 37 1.13 2.48 -7.80
CA ASP A 37 1.96 3.12 -8.84
C ASP A 37 2.03 2.20 -10.07
N HIS A 38 0.86 1.92 -10.62
CA HIS A 38 0.70 1.21 -11.88
C HIS A 38 0.34 2.18 -13.00
N TYR A 39 0.87 1.94 -14.20
CA TYR A 39 0.64 2.77 -15.40
C TYR A 39 -0.34 2.15 -16.37
N TYR A 40 -0.63 0.86 -16.24
CA TYR A 40 -1.34 0.12 -17.25
C TYR A 40 -2.21 -0.98 -16.65
N PHE A 41 -3.38 -1.18 -17.24
CA PHE A 41 -4.23 -2.32 -17.02
C PHE A 41 -4.78 -2.81 -18.35
N ASP A 42 -4.58 -4.09 -18.65
CA ASP A 42 -4.97 -4.71 -19.93
C ASP A 42 -6.49 -4.96 -19.98
N ARG A 43 -7.24 -3.92 -20.33
CA ARG A 43 -8.68 -3.94 -20.54
C ARG A 43 -9.07 -2.95 -21.65
N GLU A 44 -9.96 -3.36 -22.53
CA GLU A 44 -10.48 -2.49 -23.57
C GLU A 44 -11.86 -1.89 -23.19
N PRO A 45 -12.11 -0.58 -23.39
CA PRO A 45 -11.06 0.43 -23.71
C PRO A 45 -10.08 0.57 -22.56
N HIS A 46 -8.82 0.94 -22.86
CA HIS A 46 -7.81 1.16 -21.82
C HIS A 46 -8.28 2.23 -20.84
N PRO A 47 -8.27 1.96 -19.54
CA PRO A 47 -8.69 2.94 -18.55
C PRO A 47 -7.63 4.04 -18.36
N ASP A 48 -8.08 5.22 -17.95
CA ASP A 48 -7.17 6.28 -17.53
C ASP A 48 -6.32 5.80 -16.33
N ALA A 49 -5.02 6.09 -16.38
CA ALA A 49 -4.09 5.82 -15.29
C ALA A 49 -3.14 7.02 -15.14
N THR A 50 -3.16 7.67 -13.99
CA THR A 50 -2.32 8.82 -13.69
C THR A 50 -1.02 8.42 -13.02
N ASP A 51 0.07 9.21 -13.13
CA ASP A 51 1.30 9.00 -12.37
C ASP A 51 1.08 9.21 -10.88
N ALA A 52 1.66 8.32 -10.06
CA ALA A 52 1.44 8.32 -8.62
C ALA A 52 2.01 9.56 -7.93
N PHE A 53 3.26 9.92 -8.22
CA PHE A 53 3.91 11.03 -7.53
C PHE A 53 3.33 12.38 -7.96
N ALA A 54 3.02 12.56 -9.26
CA ALA A 54 2.36 13.77 -9.75
C ALA A 54 0.98 13.96 -9.10
N THR A 55 0.19 12.88 -9.02
CA THR A 55 -1.13 12.90 -8.36
C THR A 55 -1.01 13.22 -6.87
N LEU A 56 -0.13 12.50 -6.14
CA LEU A 56 0.05 12.69 -4.70
C LEU A 56 0.60 14.09 -4.37
N GLY A 57 1.40 14.68 -5.26
CA GLY A 57 1.83 16.08 -5.15
C GLY A 57 0.67 17.07 -5.18
N GLY A 58 -0.32 16.86 -6.06
CA GLY A 58 -1.56 17.63 -6.09
C GLY A 58 -2.39 17.44 -4.82
N LEU A 59 -2.66 16.17 -4.45
CA LEU A 59 -3.42 15.82 -3.24
C LEU A 59 -2.78 16.38 -1.96
N ALA A 60 -1.45 16.48 -1.91
CA ALA A 60 -0.73 17.06 -0.77
C ALA A 60 -1.15 18.51 -0.48
N ARG A 61 -1.54 19.26 -1.49
CA ARG A 61 -1.99 20.65 -1.37
C ARG A 61 -3.49 20.80 -1.17
N GLU A 62 -4.25 19.78 -1.53
CA GLU A 62 -5.72 19.80 -1.52
C GLU A 62 -6.36 19.03 -0.36
N THR A 63 -5.54 18.38 0.48
CA THR A 63 -5.92 17.73 1.74
C THR A 63 -5.18 18.40 2.91
N THR A 64 -5.67 18.20 4.14
CA THR A 64 -5.15 18.95 5.31
C THR A 64 -4.61 18.07 6.43
N ARG A 65 -5.18 16.90 6.68
CA ARG A 65 -4.87 16.04 7.84
C ARG A 65 -4.43 14.63 7.44
N ILE A 66 -5.09 14.05 6.43
CA ILE A 66 -4.87 12.66 6.04
C ILE A 66 -3.44 12.47 5.54
N ARG A 67 -2.79 11.36 5.94
CA ARG A 67 -1.52 10.97 5.35
C ARG A 67 -1.73 10.47 3.92
N LEU A 68 -0.75 10.66 3.08
CA LEU A 68 -0.77 10.27 1.67
C LEU A 68 0.31 9.25 1.40
N ALA A 69 0.00 8.17 0.72
CA ALA A 69 0.97 7.11 0.46
C ALA A 69 1.00 6.68 -1.01
N VAL A 70 2.19 6.41 -1.53
CA VAL A 70 2.33 5.51 -2.68
C VAL A 70 2.50 4.09 -2.13
N LEU A 71 1.63 3.15 -2.52
CA LEU A 71 1.61 1.79 -1.96
C LEU A 71 1.48 0.75 -3.07
N VAL A 72 2.59 0.30 -3.70
CA VAL A 72 3.96 0.78 -3.55
C VAL A 72 4.55 1.12 -4.93
N SER A 73 5.55 2.02 -4.97
CA SER A 73 6.30 2.28 -6.22
C SER A 73 7.26 1.14 -6.50
N PRO A 74 7.20 0.53 -7.70
CA PRO A 74 8.16 -0.50 -8.09
C PRO A 74 9.54 0.13 -8.38
N ILE A 75 10.59 -0.45 -7.80
CA ILE A 75 11.96 0.05 -8.01
C ILE A 75 12.42 -0.05 -9.49
N THR A 76 11.70 -0.79 -10.29
CA THR A 76 11.95 -0.95 -11.72
C THR A 76 11.48 0.22 -12.59
N PHE A 77 10.61 1.09 -12.08
CA PHE A 77 10.07 2.23 -12.84
C PHE A 77 10.99 3.45 -12.83
N ARG A 78 11.63 3.72 -11.71
CA ARG A 78 12.41 4.95 -11.51
C ARG A 78 13.70 4.69 -10.75
N HIS A 79 14.73 5.43 -11.10
CA HIS A 79 15.96 5.48 -10.30
C HIS A 79 15.65 6.00 -8.88
N PRO A 80 16.26 5.44 -7.79
CA PRO A 80 15.96 5.85 -6.41
C PRO A 80 16.21 7.33 -6.14
N ALA A 81 17.09 8.00 -6.89
CA ALA A 81 17.25 9.46 -6.81
C ALA A 81 15.96 10.21 -7.17
N VAL A 82 15.26 9.77 -8.21
CA VAL A 82 13.99 10.38 -8.64
C VAL A 82 12.90 10.09 -7.60
N ILE A 83 12.85 8.86 -7.09
CA ILE A 83 11.92 8.46 -6.01
C ILE A 83 12.13 9.34 -4.78
N ALA A 84 13.38 9.44 -4.29
CA ALA A 84 13.72 10.24 -3.12
C ALA A 84 13.40 11.72 -3.30
N LYS A 85 13.70 12.30 -4.48
CA LYS A 85 13.38 13.71 -4.77
C LYS A 85 11.88 13.98 -4.79
N ASN A 86 11.10 13.12 -5.41
CA ASN A 86 9.64 13.23 -5.37
C ASN A 86 9.13 13.11 -3.93
N ALA A 87 9.63 12.12 -3.18
CA ALA A 87 9.18 11.88 -1.82
C ALA A 87 9.42 13.08 -0.90
N VAL A 88 10.62 13.65 -0.87
CA VAL A 88 10.91 14.82 -0.02
C VAL A 88 10.16 16.07 -0.48
N THR A 89 9.84 16.18 -1.78
CA THR A 89 9.05 17.28 -2.31
C THR A 89 7.59 17.17 -1.86
N ILE A 90 6.99 15.99 -1.97
CA ILE A 90 5.61 15.75 -1.55
C ILE A 90 5.49 15.84 -0.03
N ASP A 91 6.47 15.35 0.73
CA ASP A 91 6.53 15.53 2.17
C ASP A 91 6.50 17.02 2.55
N GLN A 92 7.31 17.84 1.92
CA GLN A 92 7.28 19.30 2.13
C GLN A 92 5.93 19.92 1.71
N MET A 93 5.39 19.54 0.57
CA MET A 93 4.11 20.06 0.06
C MET A 93 2.94 19.71 0.99
N SER A 94 2.98 18.54 1.60
CA SER A 94 1.95 18.03 2.53
C SER A 94 2.15 18.49 3.98
N GLY A 95 3.29 19.08 4.33
CA GLY A 95 3.65 19.39 5.72
C GLY A 95 3.95 18.16 6.56
N GLY A 96 4.66 17.16 5.99
CA GLY A 96 5.11 15.98 6.70
C GLY A 96 4.10 14.81 6.70
N ARG A 97 3.15 14.78 5.75
CA ARG A 97 2.10 13.74 5.69
C ARG A 97 2.32 12.71 4.60
N PHE A 98 3.54 12.54 4.09
CA PHE A 98 3.80 11.61 3.01
C PHE A 98 4.46 10.31 3.49
N ASP A 99 3.97 9.18 2.99
CA ASP A 99 4.51 7.84 3.22
C ASP A 99 4.99 7.26 1.87
N LEU A 100 6.29 6.92 1.80
CA LEU A 100 6.91 6.38 0.61
C LEU A 100 6.94 4.86 0.67
N GLY A 101 6.08 4.21 -0.06
CA GLY A 101 6.11 2.76 -0.25
C GLY A 101 6.96 2.35 -1.45
N ILE A 102 7.84 1.37 -1.26
CA ILE A 102 8.70 0.82 -2.31
C ILE A 102 8.60 -0.70 -2.31
N GLY A 103 8.63 -1.29 -3.51
CA GLY A 103 8.59 -2.74 -3.71
C GLY A 103 9.39 -3.18 -4.93
N THR A 104 9.49 -4.48 -5.15
CA THR A 104 10.24 -5.09 -6.26
C THR A 104 9.61 -4.89 -7.64
N GLY A 105 8.31 -4.57 -7.70
CA GLY A 105 7.52 -4.69 -8.93
C GLY A 105 7.13 -6.15 -9.24
N TRP A 106 5.98 -6.34 -9.86
CA TRP A 106 5.47 -7.68 -10.16
C TRP A 106 4.78 -7.77 -11.53
N MET A 107 4.22 -6.70 -12.05
CA MET A 107 3.44 -6.70 -13.28
C MET A 107 4.36 -6.54 -14.49
N GLU A 108 4.79 -7.66 -15.08
CA GLU A 108 5.67 -7.66 -16.25
C GLU A 108 5.00 -7.01 -17.48
N LEU A 109 3.68 -7.18 -17.61
CA LEU A 109 2.93 -6.67 -18.75
C LEU A 109 3.06 -5.16 -18.94
N GLU A 110 2.97 -4.38 -17.87
CA GLU A 110 3.13 -2.92 -17.95
C GLU A 110 4.58 -2.51 -18.26
N HIS A 111 5.58 -3.27 -17.79
CA HIS A 111 6.98 -3.03 -18.16
C HIS A 111 7.19 -3.23 -19.65
N GLN A 112 6.63 -4.30 -20.21
CA GLN A 112 6.69 -4.56 -21.64
C GLN A 112 5.96 -3.48 -22.44
N ALA A 113 4.77 -3.06 -22.01
CA ALA A 113 3.96 -2.04 -22.68
C ALA A 113 4.67 -0.69 -22.75
N PHE A 114 5.43 -0.31 -21.73
CA PHE A 114 6.17 0.95 -21.65
C PHE A 114 7.66 0.83 -22.02
N GLY A 115 8.14 -0.35 -22.43
CA GLY A 115 9.55 -0.56 -22.75
C GLY A 115 10.49 -0.41 -21.53
N LEU A 116 9.99 -0.65 -20.34
CA LEU A 116 10.75 -0.58 -19.10
C LEU A 116 11.45 -1.93 -18.84
N PRO A 117 12.68 -1.92 -18.30
CA PRO A 117 13.37 -3.16 -17.94
C PRO A 117 12.61 -3.92 -16.84
N PHE A 118 12.49 -5.24 -17.01
CA PHE A 118 11.96 -6.13 -15.99
C PHE A 118 13.00 -7.22 -15.66
N PRO A 119 13.99 -6.93 -14.81
CA PRO A 119 15.05 -7.87 -14.45
C PRO A 119 14.51 -9.11 -13.75
N PRO A 120 15.29 -10.20 -13.72
CA PRO A 120 14.95 -11.40 -12.96
C PRO A 120 14.68 -11.10 -11.50
N TRP A 121 13.85 -11.92 -10.85
CA TRP A 121 13.40 -11.74 -9.47
C TRP A 121 14.53 -11.46 -8.47
N ARG A 122 15.66 -12.18 -8.59
CA ARG A 122 16.82 -11.99 -7.73
C ARG A 122 17.36 -10.56 -7.83
N GLU A 123 17.61 -10.10 -9.05
CA GLU A 123 18.15 -8.77 -9.31
C GLU A 123 17.20 -7.67 -8.82
N ARG A 124 15.88 -7.86 -8.97
CA ARG A 124 14.90 -6.88 -8.46
C ARG A 124 14.97 -6.75 -6.94
N PHE A 125 15.23 -7.82 -6.20
CA PHE A 125 15.46 -7.77 -4.76
C PHE A 125 16.78 -7.09 -4.40
N ASP A 126 17.86 -7.38 -5.13
CA ASP A 126 19.17 -6.77 -4.90
C ASP A 126 19.09 -5.25 -5.14
N ARG A 127 18.39 -4.84 -6.21
CA ARG A 127 18.07 -3.43 -6.49
C ARG A 127 17.17 -2.78 -5.43
N LEU A 128 16.18 -3.50 -4.91
CA LEU A 128 15.31 -2.99 -3.85
C LEU A 128 16.11 -2.71 -2.57
N GLU A 129 16.95 -3.64 -2.15
CA GLU A 129 17.80 -3.48 -0.97
C GLU A 129 18.72 -2.26 -1.10
N GLU A 130 19.40 -2.12 -2.24
CA GLU A 130 20.23 -0.94 -2.49
C GLU A 130 19.43 0.36 -2.58
N ALA A 131 18.23 0.33 -3.17
CA ALA A 131 17.37 1.50 -3.24
C ALA A 131 16.88 1.94 -1.86
N LEU A 132 16.56 1.01 -0.96
CA LEU A 132 16.20 1.33 0.43
C LEU A 132 17.37 2.04 1.14
N ARG A 133 18.58 1.52 1.04
CA ARG A 133 19.80 2.17 1.55
C ARG A 133 20.01 3.55 0.91
N TYR A 134 19.82 3.65 -0.42
CA TYR A 134 19.91 4.93 -1.13
C TYR A 134 18.94 5.97 -0.56
N VAL A 135 17.69 5.57 -0.36
CA VAL A 135 16.65 6.46 0.20
C VAL A 135 17.01 6.88 1.62
N GLU A 136 17.50 5.97 2.48
CA GLU A 136 17.93 6.31 3.84
C GLU A 136 19.03 7.38 3.84
N HIS A 137 20.04 7.27 2.97
CA HIS A 137 21.07 8.30 2.80
C HIS A 137 20.49 9.61 2.25
N ALA A 138 19.63 9.51 1.22
CA ALA A 138 19.02 10.67 0.58
C ALA A 138 18.16 11.49 1.54
N VAL A 139 17.38 10.82 2.41
CA VAL A 139 16.51 11.51 3.38
C VAL A 139 17.23 11.87 4.70
N GLY A 140 18.50 11.53 4.84
CA GLY A 140 19.33 11.88 6.00
C GLY A 140 19.19 10.95 7.20
N ARG A 141 18.64 9.75 7.03
CA ARG A 141 18.62 8.70 8.06
C ARG A 141 19.99 8.04 8.23
N ALA A 142 20.75 7.94 7.13
CA ALA A 142 22.14 7.52 7.11
C ALA A 142 23.05 8.68 6.69
N LYS A 143 24.34 8.65 7.08
CA LYS A 143 25.30 9.72 6.82
C LYS A 143 26.37 9.30 5.81
N GLY A 144 26.93 10.29 5.11
CA GLY A 144 28.01 10.10 4.15
C GLY A 144 27.56 9.60 2.80
N PRO A 145 28.48 9.39 1.85
CA PRO A 145 28.18 8.84 0.54
C PRO A 145 27.76 7.37 0.63
N MET A 146 26.95 6.94 -0.33
CA MET A 146 26.57 5.54 -0.52
C MET A 146 27.15 5.06 -1.86
N ALA A 147 27.77 3.90 -1.85
CA ALA A 147 28.18 3.18 -3.05
C ALA A 147 27.62 1.76 -3.02
N GLY A 148 27.06 1.31 -4.13
CA GLY A 148 26.53 -0.02 -4.35
C GLY A 148 26.82 -0.51 -5.75
N ASP A 149 26.31 -1.70 -6.09
CA ASP A 149 26.49 -2.29 -7.40
C ASP A 149 25.57 -1.67 -8.47
N TYR A 150 24.42 -1.15 -8.03
CA TYR A 150 23.40 -0.56 -8.91
C TYR A 150 23.26 0.95 -8.73
N TYR A 151 23.46 1.46 -7.53
CA TYR A 151 23.23 2.87 -7.22
C TYR A 151 24.35 3.47 -6.37
N SER A 152 24.63 4.75 -6.61
CA SER A 152 25.55 5.53 -5.78
C SER A 152 24.98 6.90 -5.49
N LEU A 153 25.30 7.45 -4.32
CA LEU A 153 24.91 8.79 -3.90
C LEU A 153 26.11 9.47 -3.22
N ASP A 154 26.56 10.57 -3.83
CA ASP A 154 27.60 11.44 -3.26
C ASP A 154 27.09 12.89 -3.25
N ALA A 155 25.96 13.09 -2.58
CA ALA A 155 25.35 14.41 -2.43
C ALA A 155 24.38 14.42 -1.24
N GLU A 156 24.22 15.60 -0.64
CA GLU A 156 23.11 15.84 0.27
C GLU A 156 21.84 16.19 -0.51
N VAL A 157 20.76 15.49 -0.20
CA VAL A 157 19.46 15.73 -0.84
C VAL A 157 18.65 16.73 -0.01
N HIS A 158 18.20 17.79 -0.65
CA HIS A 158 17.34 18.82 -0.07
C HIS A 158 16.06 18.99 -0.90
N PRO A 159 14.92 19.44 -0.29
CA PRO A 159 14.75 19.71 1.14
C PRO A 159 14.91 18.44 1.98
N ARG A 160 15.20 18.58 3.27
CA ARG A 160 15.09 17.47 4.23
C ARG A 160 13.63 17.22 4.53
N PRO A 161 13.18 15.96 4.64
CA PRO A 161 11.80 15.66 4.98
C PRO A 161 11.46 16.05 6.42
N THR A 162 10.19 16.30 6.66
CA THR A 162 9.63 16.64 7.98
C THR A 162 9.26 15.38 8.76
N ASP A 163 8.45 14.49 8.17
CA ASP A 163 8.00 13.22 8.78
C ASP A 163 7.73 12.14 7.70
N LEU A 164 8.68 12.01 6.77
CA LEU A 164 8.61 10.99 5.72
C LEU A 164 8.76 9.59 6.33
N ARG A 165 7.78 8.73 6.12
CA ARG A 165 7.83 7.32 6.50
C ARG A 165 8.14 6.45 5.29
N LEU A 166 8.85 5.35 5.53
CA LEU A 166 9.21 4.38 4.51
C LEU A 166 8.41 3.09 4.70
N ILE A 167 7.68 2.69 3.67
CA ILE A 167 6.91 1.44 3.65
C ILE A 167 7.60 0.46 2.69
N VAL A 168 7.79 -0.77 3.12
CA VAL A 168 8.19 -1.86 2.23
C VAL A 168 7.00 -2.78 2.01
N GLY A 169 6.57 -2.90 0.75
CA GLY A 169 5.42 -3.70 0.36
C GLY A 169 5.78 -4.98 -0.37
N GLY A 170 4.96 -6.00 -0.13
CA GLY A 170 5.04 -7.29 -0.81
C GLY A 170 4.81 -8.49 0.11
N SER A 171 4.32 -9.58 -0.49
CA SER A 171 3.84 -10.77 0.24
C SER A 171 4.84 -11.92 0.32
N GLY A 172 6.08 -11.72 -0.16
CA GLY A 172 7.13 -12.74 -0.05
C GLY A 172 7.38 -13.17 1.39
N PRO A 173 7.61 -14.48 1.66
CA PRO A 173 7.63 -14.99 3.04
C PRO A 173 8.92 -14.63 3.80
N HIS A 174 10.01 -14.31 3.12
CA HIS A 174 11.32 -14.18 3.75
C HIS A 174 12.03 -12.84 3.50
N LYS A 175 12.29 -12.50 2.22
CA LYS A 175 13.12 -11.32 1.88
C LYS A 175 12.37 -10.01 2.17
N THR A 176 11.11 -9.90 1.78
CA THR A 176 10.34 -8.65 1.98
C THR A 176 10.20 -8.26 3.44
N PRO A 177 9.73 -9.15 4.35
CA PRO A 177 9.66 -8.79 5.77
C PRO A 177 11.05 -8.54 6.39
N ALA A 178 12.11 -9.22 5.91
CA ALA A 178 13.47 -8.95 6.39
C ALA A 178 13.94 -7.54 5.99
N LEU A 179 13.77 -7.13 4.72
CA LEU A 179 14.10 -5.79 4.27
C LEU A 179 13.28 -4.72 5.00
N ALA A 180 11.98 -4.99 5.22
CA ALA A 180 11.14 -4.10 6.01
C ALA A 180 11.66 -3.95 7.45
N GLY A 181 12.03 -5.03 8.10
CA GLY A 181 12.61 -5.02 9.45
C GLY A 181 13.89 -4.19 9.53
N THR A 182 14.73 -4.27 8.52
CA THR A 182 16.00 -3.54 8.46
C THR A 182 15.81 -2.05 8.17
N HIS A 183 14.92 -1.67 7.25
CA HIS A 183 14.91 -0.33 6.63
C HIS A 183 13.61 0.46 6.82
N ALA A 184 12.45 -0.21 6.99
CA ALA A 184 11.16 0.46 6.92
C ALA A 184 10.61 0.93 8.26
N ASP A 185 9.65 1.87 8.21
CA ASP A 185 8.79 2.25 9.33
C ASP A 185 7.50 1.44 9.32
N GLU A 186 7.15 0.85 8.16
CA GLU A 186 5.95 0.05 7.98
C GLU A 186 6.21 -1.10 6.99
N TYR A 187 5.69 -2.29 7.31
CA TYR A 187 5.64 -3.45 6.41
C TYR A 187 4.21 -3.67 5.93
N ASN A 188 4.02 -3.81 4.60
CA ASN A 188 2.71 -3.98 4.00
C ASN A 188 2.63 -5.21 3.06
N PRO A 189 2.20 -6.39 3.52
CA PRO A 189 1.77 -7.49 2.66
C PRO A 189 0.32 -7.36 2.22
N PHE A 190 -0.10 -8.16 1.23
CA PHE A 190 -1.53 -8.43 1.02
C PHE A 190 -2.14 -9.10 2.24
N VAL A 191 -3.45 -8.86 2.45
CA VAL A 191 -4.22 -9.58 3.46
C VAL A 191 -4.13 -11.09 3.24
N GLY A 192 -4.12 -11.82 4.32
CA GLY A 192 -4.08 -13.28 4.37
C GLY A 192 -4.60 -13.76 5.71
N ARG A 193 -4.68 -15.08 5.89
CA ARG A 193 -5.05 -15.64 7.17
C ARG A 193 -4.00 -15.30 8.25
N PRO A 194 -4.39 -15.24 9.54
CA PRO A 194 -3.45 -14.96 10.63
C PRO A 194 -2.24 -15.91 10.65
N ASP A 195 -2.43 -17.20 10.32
CA ASP A 195 -1.36 -18.19 10.23
C ASP A 195 -0.38 -17.96 9.07
N GLU A 196 -0.77 -17.21 8.05
CA GLU A 196 0.09 -16.79 6.94
C GLU A 196 0.81 -15.45 7.22
N ILE A 197 0.21 -14.59 8.05
CA ILE A 197 0.75 -13.28 8.41
C ILE A 197 1.75 -13.40 9.58
N ALA A 198 1.44 -14.17 10.61
CA ALA A 198 2.26 -14.30 11.81
C ALA A 198 3.75 -14.64 11.53
N PRO A 199 4.10 -15.61 10.66
CA PRO A 199 5.50 -15.91 10.36
C PRO A 199 6.24 -14.76 9.67
N LYS A 200 5.53 -13.92 8.90
CA LYS A 200 6.10 -12.73 8.26
C LYS A 200 6.39 -11.65 9.29
N VAL A 201 5.50 -11.48 10.26
CA VAL A 201 5.70 -10.56 11.40
C VAL A 201 6.87 -11.00 12.27
N GLU A 202 6.99 -12.28 12.56
CA GLU A 202 8.15 -12.84 13.28
C GLU A 202 9.46 -12.57 12.53
N ARG A 203 9.47 -12.80 11.21
CA ARG A 203 10.65 -12.53 10.38
C ARG A 203 11.01 -11.05 10.35
N LEU A 204 10.01 -10.17 10.27
CA LEU A 204 10.18 -8.72 10.37
C LEU A 204 10.85 -8.34 11.70
N ARG A 205 10.30 -8.83 12.82
CA ARG A 205 10.79 -8.52 14.18
C ARG A 205 12.22 -9.00 14.38
N SER A 206 12.53 -10.24 13.94
CA SER A 206 13.89 -10.78 13.98
C SER A 206 14.87 -9.92 13.20
N ALA A 207 14.53 -9.53 11.96
CA ALA A 207 15.41 -8.70 11.12
C ALA A 207 15.61 -7.30 11.72
N ALA A 208 14.59 -6.71 12.35
CA ALA A 208 14.72 -5.44 13.05
C ALA A 208 15.71 -5.55 14.23
N GLN A 209 15.60 -6.61 15.02
CA GLN A 209 16.51 -6.87 16.12
C GLN A 209 17.95 -7.07 15.65
N ASP A 210 18.16 -7.86 14.59
CA ASP A 210 19.46 -8.09 13.97
C ASP A 210 20.09 -6.78 13.44
N ALA A 211 19.25 -5.84 12.98
CA ALA A 211 19.66 -4.50 12.56
C ALA A 211 19.84 -3.49 13.71
N GLY A 212 19.66 -3.91 14.97
CA GLY A 212 19.77 -3.05 16.15
C GLY A 212 18.62 -2.05 16.32
N ARG A 213 17.46 -2.33 15.69
CA ARG A 213 16.23 -1.52 15.79
C ARG A 213 15.29 -2.12 16.82
N ASP A 214 14.44 -1.28 17.42
CA ASP A 214 13.32 -1.79 18.22
C ASP A 214 12.33 -2.54 17.33
N PRO A 215 12.13 -3.86 17.54
CA PRO A 215 11.20 -4.65 16.74
C PRO A 215 9.75 -4.12 16.78
N ASN A 216 9.36 -3.40 17.82
CA ASN A 216 8.02 -2.86 17.99
C ASN A 216 7.83 -1.47 17.36
N SER A 217 8.91 -0.83 16.91
CA SER A 217 8.83 0.47 16.24
C SER A 217 8.29 0.40 14.80
N ILE A 218 8.22 -0.80 14.22
CA ILE A 218 7.81 -0.99 12.83
C ILE A 218 6.34 -1.40 12.80
N ALA A 219 5.51 -0.56 12.19
CA ALA A 219 4.10 -0.87 11.98
C ALA A 219 3.92 -2.04 11.00
N VAL A 220 2.91 -2.86 11.22
CA VAL A 220 2.49 -3.87 10.25
C VAL A 220 1.11 -3.50 9.76
N SER A 221 0.98 -3.26 8.46
CA SER A 221 -0.30 -3.09 7.81
C SER A 221 -0.57 -4.25 6.86
N VAL A 222 -1.83 -4.43 6.50
CA VAL A 222 -2.22 -5.30 5.40
C VAL A 222 -3.10 -4.52 4.43
N MET A 223 -3.14 -4.97 3.17
CA MET A 223 -3.97 -4.38 2.13
C MET A 223 -4.87 -5.47 1.54
N GLY A 224 -6.13 -5.15 1.35
CA GLY A 224 -7.08 -6.03 0.67
C GLY A 224 -8.48 -5.44 0.60
N PRO A 225 -9.35 -6.02 -0.24
CA PRO A 225 -10.75 -5.63 -0.28
C PRO A 225 -11.47 -6.03 1.00
N VAL A 226 -12.61 -5.38 1.24
CA VAL A 226 -13.58 -5.73 2.27
C VAL A 226 -14.96 -5.79 1.64
N LEU A 227 -15.74 -6.79 1.98
CA LEU A 227 -17.15 -6.87 1.55
C LEU A 227 -18.05 -7.10 2.77
N THR A 228 -18.86 -6.10 3.07
CA THR A 228 -19.83 -6.13 4.16
C THR A 228 -21.08 -5.32 3.81
N GLY A 229 -21.99 -5.21 4.74
CA GLY A 229 -23.17 -4.34 4.71
C GLY A 229 -23.48 -3.84 6.10
N ARG A 230 -24.49 -2.99 6.28
CA ARG A 230 -24.95 -2.56 7.63
C ARG A 230 -25.52 -3.71 8.44
N ASP A 231 -26.12 -4.70 7.73
CA ASP A 231 -26.73 -5.89 8.29
C ASP A 231 -26.57 -7.08 7.34
N GLU A 232 -27.05 -8.25 7.74
CA GLU A 232 -27.00 -9.48 6.96
C GLU A 232 -27.64 -9.33 5.58
N ARG A 233 -28.77 -8.61 5.48
CA ARG A 233 -29.50 -8.42 4.23
C ARG A 233 -28.71 -7.57 3.25
N SER A 234 -28.27 -6.40 3.67
CA SER A 234 -27.47 -5.49 2.81
C SER A 234 -26.15 -6.12 2.39
N TYR A 235 -25.52 -6.88 3.28
CA TYR A 235 -24.36 -7.70 2.93
C TYR A 235 -24.67 -8.70 1.83
N ARG A 236 -25.76 -9.49 1.98
CA ARG A 236 -26.12 -10.54 1.01
C ARG A 236 -26.48 -9.94 -0.35
N ASP A 237 -27.19 -8.83 -0.39
CA ASP A 237 -27.50 -8.11 -1.63
C ASP A 237 -26.23 -7.67 -2.38
N ARG A 238 -25.23 -7.18 -1.65
CA ARG A 238 -23.91 -6.79 -2.21
C ARG A 238 -23.11 -7.98 -2.69
N LEU A 239 -23.09 -9.06 -1.92
CA LEU A 239 -22.40 -10.31 -2.29
C LEU A 239 -22.93 -10.83 -3.62
N VAL A 240 -24.26 -10.94 -3.76
CA VAL A 240 -24.91 -11.40 -4.99
C VAL A 240 -24.54 -10.49 -6.17
N LYS A 241 -24.63 -9.16 -6.00
CA LYS A 241 -24.26 -8.20 -7.03
C LYS A 241 -22.78 -8.32 -7.45
N MET A 242 -21.88 -8.47 -6.48
CA MET A 242 -20.44 -8.56 -6.74
C MET A 242 -20.05 -9.89 -7.40
N ALA A 243 -20.64 -10.99 -6.97
CA ALA A 243 -20.43 -12.31 -7.55
C ALA A 243 -20.95 -12.38 -9.00
N ALA A 244 -22.17 -11.86 -9.24
CA ALA A 244 -22.77 -11.79 -10.59
C ALA A 244 -21.92 -10.96 -11.56
N ALA A 245 -21.34 -9.84 -11.12
CA ALA A 245 -20.43 -9.02 -11.94
C ALA A 245 -19.15 -9.75 -12.37
N ARG A 246 -18.84 -10.90 -11.77
CA ARG A 246 -17.68 -11.76 -12.04
C ARG A 246 -18.04 -13.13 -12.59
N ASP A 247 -19.31 -13.34 -12.92
CA ASP A 247 -19.85 -14.63 -13.37
C ASP A 247 -19.50 -15.77 -12.38
N ARG A 248 -19.77 -15.54 -11.09
CA ARG A 248 -19.49 -16.47 -9.99
C ARG A 248 -20.73 -16.74 -9.16
N ASP A 249 -20.79 -17.96 -8.60
CA ASP A 249 -21.75 -18.28 -7.54
C ASP A 249 -21.44 -17.46 -6.26
N PRO A 250 -22.44 -16.84 -5.62
CA PRO A 250 -22.22 -16.03 -4.44
C PRO A 250 -21.61 -16.79 -3.24
N ASP A 251 -22.01 -18.02 -2.99
CA ASP A 251 -21.54 -18.81 -1.86
C ASP A 251 -20.10 -19.30 -2.10
N GLU A 252 -19.77 -19.70 -3.32
CA GLU A 252 -18.40 -20.04 -3.72
C GLU A 252 -17.46 -18.81 -3.66
N PHE A 253 -17.98 -17.65 -4.07
CA PHE A 253 -17.24 -16.40 -4.01
C PHE A 253 -16.95 -15.99 -2.56
N GLU A 254 -17.94 -16.05 -1.68
CA GLU A 254 -17.79 -15.78 -0.25
C GLU A 254 -16.78 -16.72 0.38
N GLN A 255 -16.93 -18.04 0.17
CA GLN A 255 -16.04 -19.05 0.72
C GLN A 255 -14.59 -18.83 0.28
N ARG A 256 -14.39 -18.58 -1.01
CA ARG A 256 -13.04 -18.31 -1.55
C ARG A 256 -12.36 -17.09 -0.89
N TRP A 257 -13.10 -16.00 -0.68
CA TRP A 257 -12.55 -14.83 -0.04
C TRP A 257 -12.23 -15.08 1.43
N ALA A 258 -13.13 -15.75 2.14
CA ALA A 258 -12.92 -16.16 3.53
C ALA A 258 -11.68 -17.07 3.69
N ASP A 259 -11.51 -18.05 2.80
CA ASP A 259 -10.34 -18.96 2.79
C ASP A 259 -9.00 -18.22 2.58
N HIS A 260 -9.03 -17.05 1.94
CA HIS A 260 -7.86 -16.19 1.76
C HIS A 260 -7.69 -15.14 2.89
N GLY A 261 -8.51 -15.21 3.94
CA GLY A 261 -8.44 -14.25 5.05
C GLY A 261 -8.94 -12.84 4.71
N ILE A 262 -9.67 -12.68 3.58
CA ILE A 262 -10.27 -11.41 3.19
C ILE A 262 -11.51 -11.17 4.07
N PRO A 263 -11.65 -10.01 4.72
CA PRO A 263 -12.82 -9.68 5.52
C PRO A 263 -14.09 -9.64 4.65
N ILE A 264 -14.92 -10.67 4.78
CA ILE A 264 -16.16 -10.84 4.05
C ILE A 264 -17.27 -11.39 4.96
N GLY A 265 -18.44 -10.79 4.94
CA GLY A 265 -19.55 -11.23 5.76
C GLY A 265 -20.34 -10.07 6.37
N PRO A 266 -21.31 -10.36 7.25
CA PRO A 266 -21.97 -9.34 8.03
C PRO A 266 -20.98 -8.65 8.98
N PRO A 267 -21.34 -7.47 9.54
CA PRO A 267 -20.42 -6.66 10.35
C PRO A 267 -19.66 -7.40 11.46
N SER A 268 -20.34 -8.32 12.16
CA SER A 268 -19.70 -9.12 13.23
C SER A 268 -18.56 -9.99 12.69
N ARG A 269 -18.79 -10.71 11.58
CA ARG A 269 -17.78 -11.59 10.98
C ARG A 269 -16.56 -10.79 10.47
N VAL A 270 -16.81 -9.64 9.87
CA VAL A 270 -15.73 -8.77 9.40
C VAL A 270 -14.90 -8.27 10.58
N ARG A 271 -15.53 -7.84 11.68
CA ARG A 271 -14.81 -7.45 12.92
C ARG A 271 -14.02 -8.61 13.51
N ASP A 272 -14.55 -9.82 13.52
CA ASP A 272 -13.83 -11.01 14.01
C ASP A 272 -12.57 -11.28 13.15
N THR A 273 -12.67 -11.14 11.82
CA THR A 273 -11.52 -11.28 10.92
C THR A 273 -10.47 -10.21 11.20
N ILE A 274 -10.87 -8.97 11.41
CA ILE A 274 -9.97 -7.86 11.75
C ILE A 274 -9.30 -8.10 13.11
N ALA A 275 -10.05 -8.52 14.13
CA ALA A 275 -9.51 -8.83 15.44
C ALA A 275 -8.49 -9.99 15.40
N ALA A 276 -8.72 -10.99 14.54
CA ALA A 276 -7.78 -12.07 14.32
C ALA A 276 -6.47 -11.58 13.69
N LEU A 277 -6.51 -10.62 12.76
CA LEU A 277 -5.31 -9.99 12.21
C LEU A 277 -4.58 -9.13 13.25
N GLU A 278 -5.29 -8.39 14.10
CA GLU A 278 -4.69 -7.65 15.21
C GLU A 278 -3.93 -8.56 16.17
N SER A 279 -4.48 -9.73 16.46
CA SER A 279 -3.87 -10.72 17.38
C SER A 279 -2.49 -11.21 16.93
N VAL A 280 -2.16 -11.09 15.63
CA VAL A 280 -0.86 -11.46 15.06
C VAL A 280 0.03 -10.24 14.77
N GLY A 281 -0.36 -9.05 15.26
CA GLY A 281 0.46 -7.86 15.24
C GLY A 281 0.19 -6.89 14.07
N VAL A 282 -0.89 -7.08 13.32
CA VAL A 282 -1.35 -6.10 12.34
C VAL A 282 -1.97 -4.91 13.07
N SER A 283 -1.55 -3.69 12.73
CA SER A 283 -2.01 -2.46 13.36
C SER A 283 -2.82 -1.54 12.42
N LYS A 284 -2.77 -1.80 11.11
CA LYS A 284 -3.46 -1.00 10.10
C LYS A 284 -4.00 -1.87 8.97
N TYR A 285 -5.19 -1.55 8.48
CA TYR A 285 -5.79 -2.18 7.31
C TYR A 285 -6.04 -1.14 6.21
N TYR A 286 -5.47 -1.34 5.02
CA TYR A 286 -5.77 -0.56 3.83
C TYR A 286 -6.94 -1.20 3.09
N LEU A 287 -8.09 -0.51 3.11
CA LEU A 287 -9.32 -0.88 2.39
C LEU A 287 -9.07 -0.70 0.89
N GLN A 288 -8.80 -1.78 0.18
CA GLN A 288 -8.53 -1.73 -1.26
C GLN A 288 -9.83 -1.55 -2.04
N HIS A 289 -9.87 -0.47 -2.82
CA HIS A 289 -11.04 -0.07 -3.59
C HIS A 289 -10.69 0.14 -5.07
N PHE A 290 -11.54 -0.38 -5.95
CA PHE A 290 -11.26 -0.44 -7.39
C PHE A 290 -12.14 0.48 -8.22
N ASP A 291 -13.27 0.95 -7.68
CA ASP A 291 -14.25 1.78 -8.40
C ASP A 291 -14.34 3.18 -7.79
N LEU A 292 -13.53 4.10 -8.32
CA LEU A 292 -13.50 5.49 -7.84
C LEU A 292 -14.76 6.30 -8.20
N THR A 293 -15.70 5.72 -8.96
CA THR A 293 -16.97 6.37 -9.30
C THR A 293 -18.05 6.14 -8.24
N ASP A 294 -17.89 5.12 -7.40
CA ASP A 294 -18.86 4.76 -6.34
C ASP A 294 -18.15 4.44 -5.02
N LEU A 295 -18.14 5.40 -4.09
CA LEU A 295 -17.59 5.25 -2.75
C LEU A 295 -18.63 4.75 -1.72
N SER A 296 -19.91 4.58 -2.11
CA SER A 296 -20.98 4.20 -1.17
C SER A 296 -20.76 2.86 -0.49
N ASN A 297 -20.04 1.95 -1.16
CA ASN A 297 -19.66 0.67 -0.57
C ASN A 297 -18.69 0.81 0.60
N LEU A 298 -17.88 1.87 0.60
CA LEU A 298 -16.90 2.14 1.65
C LEU A 298 -17.56 2.74 2.91
N ASP A 299 -18.65 3.50 2.76
CA ASP A 299 -19.35 4.07 3.92
C ASP A 299 -19.81 2.97 4.88
N GLU A 300 -20.48 1.94 4.35
CA GLU A 300 -20.93 0.81 5.18
C GLU A 300 -19.76 -0.05 5.70
N ALA A 301 -18.67 -0.17 4.94
CA ALA A 301 -17.48 -0.87 5.41
C ALA A 301 -16.82 -0.11 6.58
N VAL A 302 -16.66 1.21 6.47
CA VAL A 302 -16.12 2.04 7.55
C VAL A 302 -17.04 1.99 8.78
N GLU A 303 -18.36 2.17 8.62
CA GLU A 303 -19.33 2.06 9.70
C GLU A 303 -19.26 0.69 10.41
N ALA A 304 -19.17 -0.40 9.65
CA ALA A 304 -19.06 -1.75 10.19
C ALA A 304 -17.75 -2.00 10.95
N LEU A 305 -16.67 -1.32 10.58
CA LEU A 305 -15.34 -1.52 11.16
C LEU A 305 -15.05 -0.59 12.34
N THR A 306 -15.70 0.58 12.41
CA THR A 306 -15.42 1.62 13.44
C THR A 306 -16.54 1.75 14.48
N GLY A 307 -17.73 1.22 14.22
CA GLY A 307 -18.89 1.17 15.14
C GLY A 307 -18.87 -0.09 15.95
#